data_3a19ab606f5389bb8febcaeda2919e14
#
_entry.id   3a19ab606f5389bb8febcaeda2919e14
#
_cell.length_a   1.000
_cell.length_b   1.000
_cell.length_c   1.000
_cell.angle_alpha   90.00
_cell.angle_beta   90.00
_cell.angle_gamma   90.00
#
_symmetry.space_group_name_H-M   'P 1'
#
loop_
_entity.id
_entity.type
_entity.pdbx_description
1 polymer ?
#
loop_
_entity_poly.entity_id
_entity_poly.type
_entity_poly.pdbx_seq_one_letter_code
_entity_poly.pdbx_strand_id
1 'polypeptide(L)'
;MHKSVWSIMLALPLAACGGDAPAEVVEDADSTNNVAEAPEVPVSGPEMDIVAFGNSLFAGYNVDKEDSYPSKLQNALRARGVNARVTNAGISGDTSAAGLQRFAFTLDAQDYEPELVIIELGGNDLLRGLSPEQTRANIAAMIEEAQRREIPVLLMGMRAPPNYGPEFQQAFDALYSDLASEYGTALIPFWLESIYQDPTLFQSDRIHPTEIGIERLVAATVEDVQGALPDSES
;
A
#
# COMPACT_ATOMS: atom_id res chain seq x y z
N MET A 1 8.07 66.71 17.87
CA MET A 1 7.03 67.55 17.26
C MET A 1 5.85 66.63 17.01
N HIS A 2 4.88 66.61 17.93
CA HIS A 2 3.58 67.31 17.92
C HIS A 2 2.76 66.97 16.63
N LYS A 3 1.54 66.53 16.63
CA LYS A 3 0.33 66.60 17.51
C LYS A 3 -0.68 65.52 17.01
N SER A 4 -1.36 64.79 17.87
CA SER A 4 -2.72 65.03 18.44
C SER A 4 -3.89 64.64 17.48
N VAL A 5 -4.58 63.55 17.83
CA VAL A 5 -5.97 63.43 18.38
C VAL A 5 -7.07 64.05 17.53
N TRP A 6 -8.11 63.26 17.23
CA TRP A 6 -9.51 63.60 17.58
C TRP A 6 -10.45 62.37 17.47
N SER A 7 -11.08 62.12 18.61
CA SER A 7 -12.27 61.26 18.77
C SER A 7 -13.50 61.99 18.30
N ILE A 8 -14.44 61.29 17.69
CA ILE A 8 -15.85 61.67 17.66
C ILE A 8 -16.72 60.43 18.02
N MET A 9 -17.28 60.54 19.22
CA MET A 9 -18.45 59.76 19.68
C MET A 9 -19.72 60.32 19.01
N LEU A 10 -20.62 59.47 18.56
CA LEU A 10 -22.02 59.83 18.44
C LEU A 10 -22.89 58.64 18.86
N ALA A 11 -23.83 58.92 19.75
CA ALA A 11 -24.69 57.98 20.46
C ALA A 11 -26.10 57.92 19.83
N LEU A 12 -26.67 56.73 19.84
CA LEU A 12 -28.06 56.27 20.03
C LEU A 12 -29.28 57.04 19.40
N PRO A 13 -30.40 56.31 19.01
CA PRO A 13 -31.24 55.69 20.04
C PRO A 13 -31.83 54.32 19.69
N LEU A 14 -32.27 53.61 20.77
CA LEU A 14 -33.10 52.45 20.83
C LEU A 14 -34.50 52.67 20.23
N ALA A 15 -35.01 51.65 19.55
CA ALA A 15 -36.44 51.37 19.49
C ALA A 15 -36.68 49.86 19.63
N ALA A 16 -37.38 49.49 20.68
CA ALA A 16 -37.78 48.12 20.99
C ALA A 16 -39.17 47.84 20.39
N CYS A 17 -39.41 46.55 20.15
CA CYS A 17 -40.65 45.74 20.13
C CYS A 17 -40.57 44.76 18.96
N GLY A 18 -40.62 43.49 19.11
CA GLY A 18 -41.35 42.59 19.99
C GLY A 18 -41.75 41.42 19.12
N GLY A 19 -41.60 40.21 19.56
CA GLY A 19 -42.14 39.03 18.87
C GLY A 19 -41.27 37.77 19.06
N ASP A 20 -41.51 37.11 20.19
CA ASP A 20 -41.04 35.75 20.44
C ASP A 20 -41.65 34.76 19.45
N ALA A 21 -40.80 34.03 18.73
CA ALA A 21 -41.13 32.71 18.24
C ALA A 21 -39.90 31.82 18.54
N PRO A 22 -40.06 30.66 19.18
CA PRO A 22 -38.91 29.77 19.46
C PRO A 22 -38.40 29.20 18.13
N ALA A 23 -37.12 29.38 17.89
CA ALA A 23 -36.43 28.68 16.81
C ALA A 23 -36.38 27.20 17.19
N GLU A 24 -37.03 26.36 16.38
CA GLU A 24 -36.78 24.92 16.37
C GLU A 24 -35.30 24.70 16.10
N VAL A 25 -34.65 24.11 17.10
CA VAL A 25 -33.32 23.53 16.93
C VAL A 25 -33.52 22.30 16.06
N VAL A 26 -33.22 22.41 14.79
CA VAL A 26 -33.04 21.25 13.90
C VAL A 26 -31.77 20.57 14.42
N GLU A 27 -31.92 19.49 15.15
CA GLU A 27 -30.82 18.55 15.41
C GLU A 27 -30.29 18.12 14.03
N ASP A 28 -29.08 18.55 13.72
CA ASP A 28 -28.29 18.01 12.62
C ASP A 28 -28.18 16.50 12.85
N ALA A 29 -28.92 15.75 12.05
CA ALA A 29 -28.77 14.32 11.98
C ALA A 29 -27.31 14.03 11.65
N ASP A 30 -26.63 13.45 12.62
CA ASP A 30 -25.31 12.85 12.54
C ASP A 30 -25.25 11.99 11.26
N SER A 31 -24.67 12.57 10.21
CA SER A 31 -24.34 11.84 9.00
C SER A 31 -23.12 10.98 9.32
N THR A 32 -23.35 9.89 10.04
CA THR A 32 -22.42 8.77 10.02
C THR A 32 -22.34 8.34 8.57
N ASN A 33 -21.23 8.73 7.92
CA ASN A 33 -20.80 8.17 6.65
C ASN A 33 -20.58 6.66 6.89
N ASN A 34 -21.65 5.93 6.80
CA ASN A 34 -21.64 4.48 6.69
C ASN A 34 -21.23 4.19 5.24
N VAL A 35 -19.92 4.32 4.94
CA VAL A 35 -19.35 3.75 3.72
C VAL A 35 -19.60 2.25 3.88
N ALA A 36 -20.58 1.74 3.15
CA ALA A 36 -20.85 0.32 3.13
C ALA A 36 -19.59 -0.37 2.64
N GLU A 37 -18.93 -1.06 3.55
CA GLU A 37 -17.80 -1.94 3.24
C GLU A 37 -18.30 -2.92 2.16
N ALA A 38 -17.55 -3.04 1.06
CA ALA A 38 -17.94 -3.95 -0.03
C ALA A 38 -18.19 -5.34 0.57
N PRO A 39 -19.26 -6.05 0.17
CA PRO A 39 -19.61 -7.32 0.79
C PRO A 39 -18.44 -8.29 0.65
N GLU A 40 -17.87 -8.70 1.78
CA GLU A 40 -16.82 -9.72 1.81
C GLU A 40 -17.38 -11.03 1.26
N VAL A 41 -16.62 -11.67 0.37
CA VAL A 41 -16.93 -13.02 -0.10
C VAL A 41 -16.77 -13.97 1.09
N PRO A 42 -17.85 -14.60 1.61
CA PRO A 42 -17.73 -15.52 2.73
C PRO A 42 -16.99 -16.78 2.29
N VAL A 43 -15.88 -17.09 2.92
CA VAL A 43 -15.06 -18.28 2.66
C VAL A 43 -14.96 -19.10 3.93
N SER A 44 -15.05 -20.44 3.79
CA SER A 44 -14.88 -21.38 4.90
C SER A 44 -13.41 -21.81 5.01
N GLY A 45 -12.97 -22.11 6.22
CA GLY A 45 -11.61 -22.57 6.49
C GLY A 45 -10.86 -21.63 7.45
N PRO A 46 -9.64 -22.00 7.84
CA PRO A 46 -8.79 -21.16 8.68
C PRO A 46 -8.52 -19.83 7.96
N GLU A 47 -8.43 -18.76 8.73
CA GLU A 47 -8.02 -17.46 8.18
C GLU A 47 -6.54 -17.52 7.83
N MET A 48 -6.18 -16.97 6.66
CA MET A 48 -4.81 -16.90 6.15
C MET A 48 -4.40 -15.43 6.14
N ASP A 49 -3.56 -15.05 7.08
CA ASP A 49 -3.13 -13.68 7.30
C ASP A 49 -1.91 -13.31 6.46
N ILE A 50 -2.06 -12.33 5.59
CA ILE A 50 -1.04 -11.89 4.66
C ILE A 50 -0.72 -10.42 4.92
N VAL A 51 0.55 -10.10 5.10
CA VAL A 51 1.01 -8.70 5.14
C VAL A 51 1.56 -8.30 3.78
N ALA A 52 0.87 -7.41 3.08
CA ALA A 52 1.34 -6.80 1.84
C ALA A 52 2.19 -5.57 2.19
N PHE A 53 3.51 -5.77 2.28
CA PHE A 53 4.49 -4.77 2.67
C PHE A 53 5.14 -4.14 1.46
N GLY A 54 4.96 -2.83 1.25
CA GLY A 54 5.45 -2.19 0.04
C GLY A 54 5.42 -0.67 0.06
N ASN A 55 5.42 -0.10 -1.12
CA ASN A 55 5.42 1.34 -1.34
C ASN A 55 4.05 1.87 -1.84
N SER A 56 4.06 2.88 -2.71
CA SER A 56 2.85 3.48 -3.29
C SER A 56 2.04 2.53 -4.16
N LEU A 57 2.67 1.51 -4.73
CA LEU A 57 2.00 0.53 -5.59
C LEU A 57 1.07 -0.39 -4.77
N PHE A 58 1.42 -0.66 -3.52
CA PHE A 58 0.54 -1.36 -2.57
C PHE A 58 -0.37 -0.41 -1.81
N ALA A 59 0.11 0.79 -1.45
CA ALA A 59 -0.71 1.78 -0.76
C ALA A 59 -1.99 2.16 -1.51
N GLY A 60 -2.01 1.99 -2.84
CA GLY A 60 -3.12 2.40 -3.69
C GLY A 60 -3.06 3.89 -4.03
N TYR A 61 -1.91 4.35 -4.55
CA TYR A 61 -1.73 5.77 -4.90
C TYR A 61 -2.75 6.23 -5.94
N ASN A 62 -3.55 7.27 -5.60
CA ASN A 62 -4.62 7.84 -6.42
C ASN A 62 -5.69 6.84 -6.89
N VAL A 63 -5.93 5.79 -6.15
CA VAL A 63 -7.11 4.90 -6.31
C VAL A 63 -7.81 4.79 -4.96
N ASP A 64 -9.06 4.36 -4.96
CA ASP A 64 -9.79 4.11 -3.73
C ASP A 64 -9.18 2.92 -2.98
N LYS A 65 -9.35 2.88 -1.65
CA LYS A 65 -8.75 1.86 -0.79
C LYS A 65 -9.11 0.45 -1.25
N GLU A 66 -10.35 0.25 -1.66
CA GLU A 66 -10.91 -1.00 -2.15
C GLU A 66 -10.29 -1.46 -3.48
N ASP A 67 -9.77 -0.50 -4.26
CA ASP A 67 -9.12 -0.72 -5.54
C ASP A 67 -7.60 -0.89 -5.44
N SER A 68 -7.02 -0.78 -4.23
CA SER A 68 -5.60 -1.08 -4.02
C SER A 68 -5.29 -2.55 -4.34
N TYR A 69 -4.04 -2.83 -4.76
CA TYR A 69 -3.60 -4.19 -5.05
C TYR A 69 -3.85 -5.16 -3.88
N PRO A 70 -3.52 -4.84 -2.61
CA PRO A 70 -3.80 -5.73 -1.49
C PRO A 70 -5.28 -6.03 -1.29
N SER A 71 -6.17 -5.04 -1.45
CA SER A 71 -7.62 -5.24 -1.30
C SER A 71 -8.18 -6.13 -2.43
N LYS A 72 -7.78 -5.88 -3.68
CA LYS A 72 -8.19 -6.72 -4.80
C LYS A 72 -7.59 -8.13 -4.73
N LEU A 73 -6.36 -8.26 -4.23
CA LEU A 73 -5.72 -9.57 -4.00
C LEU A 73 -6.51 -10.39 -2.96
N GLN A 74 -6.90 -9.78 -1.84
CA GLN A 74 -7.76 -10.44 -0.85
C GLN A 74 -9.02 -11.01 -1.50
N ASN A 75 -9.73 -10.19 -2.27
CA ASN A 75 -10.96 -10.59 -2.93
C ASN A 75 -10.72 -11.74 -3.95
N ALA A 76 -9.62 -11.68 -4.69
CA ALA A 76 -9.25 -12.71 -5.64
C ALA A 76 -8.89 -14.04 -4.98
N LEU A 77 -8.15 -14.03 -3.87
CA LEU A 77 -7.84 -15.21 -3.07
C LEU A 77 -9.12 -15.82 -2.46
N ARG A 78 -10.00 -14.98 -1.90
CA ARG A 78 -11.29 -15.43 -1.34
C ARG A 78 -12.19 -16.05 -2.43
N ALA A 79 -12.23 -15.47 -3.63
CA ALA A 79 -12.95 -16.06 -4.76
C ALA A 79 -12.38 -17.42 -5.20
N ARG A 80 -11.14 -17.73 -4.86
CA ARG A 80 -10.46 -19.01 -5.10
C ARG A 80 -10.59 -20.00 -3.92
N GLY A 81 -11.35 -19.62 -2.89
CA GLY A 81 -11.60 -20.46 -1.72
C GLY A 81 -10.56 -20.34 -0.60
N VAL A 82 -9.63 -19.39 -0.67
CA VAL A 82 -8.69 -19.08 0.41
C VAL A 82 -9.32 -18.05 1.32
N ASN A 83 -9.50 -18.35 2.61
CA ASN A 83 -10.03 -17.38 3.58
C ASN A 83 -8.97 -16.34 3.95
N ALA A 84 -8.50 -15.58 2.95
CA ALA A 84 -7.43 -14.62 3.10
C ALA A 84 -7.89 -13.33 3.78
N ARG A 85 -7.03 -12.82 4.66
CA ARG A 85 -7.05 -11.45 5.19
C ARG A 85 -5.73 -10.79 4.80
N VAL A 86 -5.80 -9.76 3.95
CA VAL A 86 -4.61 -9.07 3.45
C VAL A 86 -4.49 -7.69 4.06
N THR A 87 -3.53 -7.52 4.97
CA THR A 87 -3.22 -6.22 5.55
C THR A 87 -2.37 -5.40 4.58
N ASN A 88 -2.89 -4.24 4.17
CA ASN A 88 -2.14 -3.29 3.36
C ASN A 88 -1.16 -2.50 4.24
N ALA A 89 0.13 -2.82 4.14
CA ALA A 89 1.24 -2.13 4.79
C ALA A 89 2.11 -1.35 3.79
N GLY A 90 1.51 -0.87 2.69
CA GLY A 90 2.15 0.01 1.72
C GLY A 90 2.25 1.45 2.23
N ILE A 91 3.42 2.09 2.07
CA ILE A 91 3.63 3.52 2.35
C ILE A 91 4.22 4.20 1.13
N SER A 92 3.48 5.18 0.59
CA SER A 92 3.93 5.92 -0.60
C SER A 92 5.28 6.60 -0.38
N GLY A 93 6.20 6.39 -1.32
CA GLY A 93 7.54 6.96 -1.28
C GLY A 93 8.58 6.13 -0.55
N ASP A 94 8.22 5.03 0.10
CA ASP A 94 9.20 4.18 0.77
C ASP A 94 10.23 3.61 -0.20
N THR A 95 11.50 3.78 0.17
CA THR A 95 12.63 3.04 -0.36
C THR A 95 12.81 1.73 0.42
N SER A 96 13.68 0.86 -0.05
CA SER A 96 14.06 -0.33 0.71
C SER A 96 14.60 0.01 2.10
N ALA A 97 15.36 1.10 2.23
CA ALA A 97 15.89 1.57 3.52
C ALA A 97 14.78 2.08 4.46
N ALA A 98 13.79 2.82 3.94
CA ALA A 98 12.65 3.28 4.74
C ALA A 98 11.77 2.11 5.18
N GLY A 99 11.52 1.16 4.26
CA GLY A 99 10.82 -0.08 4.58
C GLY A 99 11.52 -0.87 5.67
N LEU A 100 12.84 -1.09 5.57
CA LEU A 100 13.60 -1.81 6.59
C LEU A 100 13.45 -1.20 7.99
N GLN A 101 13.44 0.14 8.10
CA GLN A 101 13.29 0.81 9.39
C GLN A 101 11.98 0.51 10.11
N ARG A 102 10.91 0.21 9.38
CA ARG A 102 9.58 -0.05 9.94
C ARG A 102 9.16 -1.52 9.86
N PHE A 103 9.94 -2.39 9.20
CA PHE A 103 9.52 -3.76 8.92
C PHE A 103 9.16 -4.55 10.17
N ALA A 104 10.09 -4.64 11.12
CA ALA A 104 9.87 -5.35 12.38
C ALA A 104 8.66 -4.77 13.15
N PHE A 105 8.57 -3.44 13.25
CA PHE A 105 7.44 -2.77 13.90
C PHE A 105 6.10 -3.08 13.20
N THR A 106 6.10 -3.14 11.86
CA THR A 106 4.88 -3.49 11.11
C THR A 106 4.41 -4.90 11.43
N LEU A 107 5.32 -5.86 11.54
CA LEU A 107 4.98 -7.23 11.92
C LEU A 107 4.53 -7.33 13.38
N ASP A 108 5.19 -6.60 14.30
CA ASP A 108 4.83 -6.55 15.72
C ASP A 108 3.47 -5.89 15.97
N ALA A 109 3.02 -5.03 15.06
CA ALA A 109 1.74 -4.33 15.17
C ALA A 109 0.53 -5.17 14.71
N GLN A 110 0.75 -6.37 14.18
CA GLN A 110 -0.34 -7.27 13.84
C GLN A 110 -0.87 -7.96 15.11
N ASP A 111 -2.20 -8.17 15.18
CA ASP A 111 -2.85 -8.91 16.27
C ASP A 111 -2.74 -10.45 16.06
N TYR A 112 -1.98 -10.87 15.05
CA TYR A 112 -1.82 -12.26 14.60
C TYR A 112 -0.41 -12.46 14.05
N GLU A 113 0.00 -13.72 13.91
CA GLU A 113 1.24 -14.10 13.23
C GLU A 113 0.94 -14.31 11.73
N PRO A 114 1.53 -13.52 10.82
CA PRO A 114 1.24 -13.66 9.40
C PRO A 114 1.71 -15.00 8.83
N GLU A 115 0.88 -15.65 8.01
CA GLU A 115 1.26 -16.83 7.24
C GLU A 115 2.09 -16.49 6.00
N LEU A 116 2.09 -15.22 5.56
CA LEU A 116 2.90 -14.77 4.45
C LEU A 116 3.18 -13.26 4.57
N VAL A 117 4.41 -12.85 4.30
CA VAL A 117 4.72 -11.44 3.99
C VAL A 117 5.10 -11.30 2.52
N ILE A 118 4.43 -10.39 1.82
CA ILE A 118 4.77 -10.02 0.44
C ILE A 118 5.59 -8.73 0.51
N ILE A 119 6.80 -8.73 -0.05
CA ILE A 119 7.70 -7.57 -0.07
C ILE A 119 7.74 -6.99 -1.49
N GLU A 120 7.21 -5.76 -1.65
CA GLU A 120 7.22 -4.98 -2.89
C GLU A 120 7.99 -3.67 -2.63
N LEU A 121 9.30 -3.68 -2.75
CA LEU A 121 10.18 -2.52 -2.56
C LEU A 121 11.32 -2.53 -3.59
N GLY A 122 12.01 -1.41 -3.74
CA GLY A 122 13.11 -1.21 -4.68
C GLY A 122 12.76 -0.26 -5.83
N GLY A 123 11.47 -0.10 -6.17
CA GLY A 123 11.03 0.83 -7.21
C GLY A 123 11.45 2.28 -6.91
N ASN A 124 11.28 2.74 -5.67
CA ASN A 124 11.72 4.09 -5.27
C ASN A 124 13.24 4.22 -5.15
N ASP A 125 13.94 3.14 -4.84
CA ASP A 125 15.41 3.09 -4.87
C ASP A 125 15.91 3.34 -6.29
N LEU A 126 15.32 2.63 -7.25
CA LEU A 126 15.58 2.81 -8.67
C LEU A 126 15.31 4.25 -9.12
N LEU A 127 14.12 4.79 -8.83
CA LEU A 127 13.74 6.16 -9.23
C LEU A 127 14.67 7.23 -8.64
N ARG A 128 15.27 6.97 -7.48
CA ARG A 128 16.22 7.87 -6.80
C ARG A 128 17.69 7.57 -7.13
N GLY A 129 17.96 6.58 -7.98
CA GLY A 129 19.31 6.20 -8.37
C GLY A 129 20.15 5.64 -7.21
N LEU A 130 19.49 4.97 -6.23
CA LEU A 130 20.21 4.29 -5.15
C LEU A 130 20.86 3.01 -5.69
N SER A 131 21.97 2.61 -5.08
CA SER A 131 22.70 1.46 -5.61
C SER A 131 21.94 0.15 -5.43
N PRO A 132 22.00 -0.76 -6.42
CA PRO A 132 21.39 -2.09 -6.32
C PRO A 132 21.90 -2.89 -5.11
N GLU A 133 23.16 -2.70 -4.70
CA GLU A 133 23.75 -3.36 -3.55
C GLU A 133 23.11 -2.92 -2.23
N GLN A 134 22.78 -1.62 -2.10
CA GLN A 134 22.08 -1.09 -0.92
C GLN A 134 20.63 -1.61 -0.89
N THR A 135 19.94 -1.59 -2.03
CA THR A 135 18.60 -2.14 -2.16
C THR A 135 18.57 -3.61 -1.77
N ARG A 136 19.52 -4.40 -2.30
CA ARG A 136 19.67 -5.81 -1.98
C ARG A 136 19.91 -6.05 -0.48
N ALA A 137 20.83 -5.31 0.12
CA ALA A 137 21.15 -5.46 1.53
C ALA A 137 19.95 -5.17 2.44
N ASN A 138 19.15 -4.13 2.11
CA ASN A 138 17.96 -3.78 2.86
C ASN A 138 16.85 -4.86 2.74
N ILE A 139 16.62 -5.38 1.52
CA ILE A 139 15.62 -6.45 1.30
C ILE A 139 16.09 -7.74 1.98
N ALA A 140 17.39 -8.09 1.90
CA ALA A 140 17.97 -9.23 2.61
C ALA A 140 17.68 -9.17 4.12
N ALA A 141 17.93 -8.01 4.74
CA ALA A 141 17.69 -7.84 6.17
C ALA A 141 16.20 -7.99 6.55
N MET A 142 15.26 -7.59 5.65
CA MET A 142 13.82 -7.84 5.86
C MET A 142 13.48 -9.33 5.73
N ILE A 143 14.08 -10.04 4.78
CA ILE A 143 13.90 -11.49 4.63
C ILE A 143 14.44 -12.21 5.89
N GLU A 144 15.62 -11.86 6.37
CA GLU A 144 16.23 -12.44 7.58
C GLU A 144 15.34 -12.22 8.80
N GLU A 145 14.75 -11.03 8.95
CA GLU A 145 13.82 -10.73 10.04
C GLU A 145 12.54 -11.55 9.94
N ALA A 146 11.96 -11.72 8.74
CA ALA A 146 10.79 -12.57 8.53
C ALA A 146 11.11 -14.05 8.84
N GLN A 147 12.24 -14.55 8.34
CA GLN A 147 12.68 -15.94 8.60
C GLN A 147 12.97 -16.20 10.08
N ARG A 148 13.51 -15.23 10.80
CA ARG A 148 13.71 -15.33 12.26
C ARG A 148 12.38 -15.52 13.01
N ARG A 149 11.27 -15.04 12.42
CA ARG A 149 9.89 -15.22 12.92
C ARG A 149 9.18 -16.40 12.28
N GLU A 150 9.86 -17.19 11.47
CA GLU A 150 9.29 -18.33 10.74
C GLU A 150 8.19 -17.94 9.75
N ILE A 151 8.15 -16.66 9.31
CA ILE A 151 7.16 -16.15 8.35
C ILE A 151 7.68 -16.34 6.93
N PRO A 152 6.95 -17.07 6.05
CA PRO A 152 7.26 -17.17 4.62
C PRO A 152 7.29 -15.81 3.93
N VAL A 153 8.16 -15.67 2.93
CA VAL A 153 8.32 -14.43 2.16
C VAL A 153 8.06 -14.69 0.69
N LEU A 154 7.27 -13.81 0.07
CA LEU A 154 7.15 -13.68 -1.39
C LEU A 154 7.76 -12.33 -1.80
N LEU A 155 8.77 -12.37 -2.68
CA LEU A 155 9.34 -11.18 -3.28
C LEU A 155 8.60 -10.80 -4.57
N MET A 156 8.25 -9.52 -4.71
CA MET A 156 7.75 -8.94 -5.95
C MET A 156 8.87 -8.15 -6.62
N GLY A 157 9.52 -8.78 -7.61
CA GLY A 157 10.66 -8.24 -8.31
C GLY A 157 10.31 -7.08 -9.25
N MET A 158 11.28 -6.20 -9.43
CA MET A 158 11.24 -5.05 -10.35
C MET A 158 12.36 -5.17 -11.38
N ARG A 159 12.26 -4.39 -12.47
CA ARG A 159 13.32 -4.30 -13.50
C ARG A 159 13.72 -2.86 -13.73
N ALA A 160 15.02 -2.65 -13.94
CA ALA A 160 15.54 -1.34 -14.27
C ALA A 160 15.39 -1.04 -15.78
N PRO A 161 14.94 0.19 -16.14
CA PRO A 161 14.93 0.61 -17.54
C PRO A 161 16.34 0.72 -18.12
N PRO A 162 16.53 0.56 -19.45
CA PRO A 162 17.85 0.54 -20.09
C PRO A 162 18.66 1.84 -19.95
N ASN A 163 18.01 2.96 -19.67
CA ASN A 163 18.66 4.26 -19.50
C ASN A 163 19.54 4.39 -18.25
N TYR A 164 19.49 3.42 -17.31
CA TYR A 164 20.38 3.37 -16.15
C TYR A 164 21.78 2.80 -16.47
N GLY A 165 21.96 2.28 -17.67
CA GLY A 165 23.21 1.64 -18.10
C GLY A 165 23.25 0.14 -17.78
N PRO A 166 24.05 -0.63 -18.57
CA PRO A 166 23.99 -2.08 -18.54
C PRO A 166 24.45 -2.68 -17.20
N GLU A 167 25.45 -2.10 -16.55
CA GLU A 167 25.95 -2.61 -15.26
C GLU A 167 24.92 -2.46 -14.15
N PHE A 168 24.31 -1.26 -14.05
CA PHE A 168 23.24 -1.01 -13.07
C PHE A 168 22.03 -1.91 -13.34
N GLN A 169 21.59 -1.97 -14.61
CA GLN A 169 20.45 -2.79 -15.01
C GLN A 169 20.68 -4.26 -14.64
N GLN A 170 21.84 -4.82 -15.00
CA GLN A 170 22.16 -6.22 -14.66
C GLN A 170 22.14 -6.46 -13.17
N ALA A 171 22.76 -5.58 -12.38
CA ALA A 171 22.82 -5.71 -10.93
C ALA A 171 21.42 -5.58 -10.28
N PHE A 172 20.60 -4.63 -10.77
CA PHE A 172 19.26 -4.42 -10.24
C PHE A 172 18.29 -5.55 -10.62
N ASP A 173 18.32 -6.02 -11.86
CA ASP A 173 17.43 -7.08 -12.34
C ASP A 173 17.77 -8.44 -11.70
N ALA A 174 19.04 -8.68 -11.34
CA ALA A 174 19.46 -9.91 -10.69
C ALA A 174 19.14 -9.97 -9.19
N LEU A 175 19.02 -8.81 -8.51
CA LEU A 175 18.98 -8.79 -7.04
C LEU A 175 17.84 -9.64 -6.44
N TYR A 176 16.65 -9.65 -7.06
CA TYR A 176 15.50 -10.38 -6.53
C TYR A 176 15.64 -11.90 -6.73
N SER A 177 16.14 -12.31 -7.90
CA SER A 177 16.39 -13.73 -8.17
C SER A 177 17.53 -14.28 -7.31
N ASP A 178 18.58 -13.49 -7.09
CA ASP A 178 19.70 -13.85 -6.24
C ASP A 178 19.24 -13.99 -4.77
N LEU A 179 18.43 -13.04 -4.27
CA LEU A 179 17.86 -13.12 -2.93
C LEU A 179 16.92 -14.32 -2.77
N ALA A 180 16.05 -14.54 -3.74
CA ALA A 180 15.12 -15.67 -3.70
C ALA A 180 15.87 -17.02 -3.67
N SER A 181 16.95 -17.14 -4.45
CA SER A 181 17.81 -18.32 -4.47
C SER A 181 18.61 -18.50 -3.16
N GLU A 182 19.14 -17.40 -2.60
CA GLU A 182 19.96 -17.42 -1.39
C GLU A 182 19.15 -17.77 -0.15
N TYR A 183 17.97 -17.20 -0.03
CA TYR A 183 17.11 -17.34 1.16
C TYR A 183 16.00 -18.39 1.00
N GLY A 184 15.82 -18.96 -0.20
CA GLY A 184 14.78 -19.94 -0.47
C GLY A 184 13.36 -19.35 -0.41
N THR A 185 13.20 -18.08 -0.79
CA THR A 185 11.89 -17.39 -0.79
C THR A 185 11.16 -17.57 -2.12
N ALA A 186 9.84 -17.47 -2.10
CA ALA A 186 9.07 -17.36 -3.32
C ALA A 186 9.36 -16.02 -4.05
N LEU A 187 9.22 -16.01 -5.37
CA LEU A 187 9.54 -14.85 -6.21
C LEU A 187 8.57 -14.73 -7.38
N ILE A 188 8.03 -13.55 -7.59
CA ILE A 188 7.49 -13.09 -8.87
C ILE A 188 8.56 -12.21 -9.51
N PRO A 189 9.26 -12.66 -10.57
CA PRO A 189 10.49 -12.00 -11.06
C PRO A 189 10.28 -10.56 -11.55
N PHE A 190 9.14 -10.29 -12.19
CA PHE A 190 8.73 -8.95 -12.60
C PHE A 190 7.21 -8.82 -12.48
N TRP A 191 6.75 -8.38 -11.33
CA TRP A 191 5.31 -8.38 -11.02
C TRP A 191 4.47 -7.40 -11.84
N LEU A 192 5.10 -6.38 -12.47
CA LEU A 192 4.43 -5.45 -13.39
C LEU A 192 4.34 -5.99 -14.83
N GLU A 193 4.86 -7.17 -15.15
CA GLU A 193 5.02 -7.67 -16.52
C GLU A 193 3.71 -7.66 -17.32
N SER A 194 2.60 -8.02 -16.68
CA SER A 194 1.30 -8.11 -17.36
C SER A 194 0.73 -6.77 -17.85
N ILE A 195 1.23 -5.66 -17.31
CA ILE A 195 0.80 -4.29 -17.68
C ILE A 195 1.90 -3.45 -18.31
N TYR A 196 3.17 -3.84 -18.17
CA TYR A 196 4.33 -3.00 -18.48
C TYR A 196 4.35 -2.45 -19.90
N GLN A 197 3.85 -3.20 -20.88
CA GLN A 197 3.83 -2.81 -22.30
C GLN A 197 2.61 -1.96 -22.69
N ASP A 198 1.64 -1.76 -21.81
CA ASP A 198 0.41 -1.04 -22.09
C ASP A 198 0.33 0.26 -21.26
N PRO A 199 0.70 1.42 -21.86
CA PRO A 199 0.67 2.69 -21.14
C PRO A 199 -0.73 3.11 -20.65
N THR A 200 -1.81 2.54 -21.19
CA THR A 200 -3.19 2.86 -20.78
C THR A 200 -3.55 2.26 -19.43
N LEU A 201 -2.77 1.29 -18.97
CA LEU A 201 -2.91 0.65 -17.65
C LEU A 201 -2.16 1.39 -16.55
N PHE A 202 -1.47 2.48 -16.90
CA PHE A 202 -0.80 3.38 -15.96
C PHE A 202 -1.50 4.74 -15.90
N GLN A 203 -1.40 5.38 -14.76
CA GLN A 203 -1.82 6.76 -14.56
C GLN A 203 -0.97 7.73 -15.42
N SER A 204 -1.30 9.00 -15.40
CA SER A 204 -0.60 10.01 -16.22
C SER A 204 0.90 10.14 -15.90
N ASP A 205 1.32 9.71 -14.71
CA ASP A 205 2.73 9.68 -14.28
C ASP A 205 3.53 8.50 -14.85
N ARG A 206 2.87 7.51 -15.46
CA ARG A 206 3.45 6.30 -16.04
C ARG A 206 4.24 5.42 -15.05
N ILE A 207 3.93 5.56 -13.77
CA ILE A 207 4.54 4.81 -12.66
C ILE A 207 3.48 3.98 -11.97
N HIS A 208 2.37 4.63 -11.60
CA HIS A 208 1.31 4.00 -10.82
C HIS A 208 0.26 3.38 -11.75
N PRO A 209 -0.16 2.14 -11.51
CA PRO A 209 -1.23 1.50 -12.27
C PRO A 209 -2.57 2.24 -12.09
N THR A 210 -3.43 2.16 -13.09
CA THR A 210 -4.86 2.47 -12.96
C THR A 210 -5.58 1.32 -12.25
N GLU A 211 -6.84 1.52 -11.85
CA GLU A 211 -7.69 0.44 -11.30
C GLU A 211 -7.69 -0.81 -12.20
N ILE A 212 -7.87 -0.61 -13.52
CA ILE A 212 -7.82 -1.72 -14.50
C ILE A 212 -6.43 -2.36 -14.55
N GLY A 213 -5.37 -1.54 -14.42
CA GLY A 213 -4.00 -2.05 -14.32
C GLY A 213 -3.81 -2.92 -13.09
N ILE A 214 -4.33 -2.50 -11.94
CA ILE A 214 -4.29 -3.27 -10.68
C ILE A 214 -5.06 -4.58 -10.82
N GLU A 215 -6.25 -4.57 -11.41
CA GLU A 215 -7.02 -5.80 -11.66
C GLU A 215 -6.24 -6.81 -12.51
N ARG A 216 -5.56 -6.32 -13.55
CA ARG A 216 -4.73 -7.17 -14.40
C ARG A 216 -3.51 -7.72 -13.65
N LEU A 217 -2.88 -6.91 -12.78
CA LEU A 217 -1.78 -7.38 -11.92
C LEU A 217 -2.25 -8.49 -10.98
N VAL A 218 -3.37 -8.29 -10.29
CA VAL A 218 -3.94 -9.30 -9.41
C VAL A 218 -4.25 -10.59 -10.18
N ALA A 219 -4.93 -10.48 -11.33
CA ALA A 219 -5.25 -11.63 -12.16
C ALA A 219 -4.01 -12.42 -12.61
N ALA A 220 -2.89 -11.72 -12.84
CA ALA A 220 -1.63 -12.32 -13.28
C ALA A 220 -0.81 -12.95 -12.14
N THR A 221 -1.01 -12.52 -10.88
CA THR A 221 -0.14 -12.87 -9.75
C THR A 221 -0.83 -13.68 -8.64
N VAL A 222 -2.16 -13.73 -8.64
CA VAL A 222 -2.92 -14.40 -7.55
C VAL A 222 -2.58 -15.86 -7.38
N GLU A 223 -2.24 -16.56 -8.46
CA GLU A 223 -1.86 -17.98 -8.42
C GLU A 223 -0.48 -18.16 -7.76
N ASP A 224 0.48 -17.32 -8.09
CA ASP A 224 1.81 -17.33 -7.47
C ASP A 224 1.73 -16.98 -5.98
N VAL A 225 0.89 -15.99 -5.61
CA VAL A 225 0.64 -15.66 -4.21
C VAL A 225 0.01 -16.82 -3.47
N GLN A 226 -1.02 -17.45 -4.05
CA GLN A 226 -1.65 -18.63 -3.47
C GLN A 226 -0.67 -19.79 -3.28
N GLY A 227 0.23 -19.99 -4.25
CA GLY A 227 1.27 -21.03 -4.19
C GLY A 227 2.40 -20.72 -3.19
N ALA A 228 2.53 -19.46 -2.72
CA ALA A 228 3.49 -19.08 -1.70
C ALA A 228 2.93 -19.20 -0.27
N LEU A 229 1.63 -19.43 -0.11
CA LEU A 229 1.03 -19.69 1.20
C LEU A 229 1.43 -21.10 1.69
N PRO A 230 1.58 -21.28 3.01
CA PRO A 230 1.76 -22.62 3.56
C PRO A 230 0.54 -23.48 3.28
N ASP A 231 0.76 -24.80 3.15
CA ASP A 231 -0.34 -25.74 3.03
C ASP A 231 -1.26 -25.57 4.24
N SER A 232 -2.54 -25.32 3.99
CA SER A 232 -3.52 -25.32 5.08
C SER A 232 -3.54 -26.72 5.67
N GLU A 233 -3.02 -26.89 6.88
CA GLU A 233 -3.16 -28.17 7.59
C GLU A 233 -4.64 -28.50 7.70
N SER A 234 -5.02 -29.59 7.03
CA SER A 234 -6.37 -30.15 6.96
C SER A 234 -6.77 -30.88 8.24
#